data_476c8512a40b71d3996cc809a273bc18
#
_entry.id   476c8512a40b71d3996cc809a273bc18
#
_cell.length_a   1.000
_cell.length_b   1.000
_cell.length_c   1.000
_cell.angle_alpha   90.00
_cell.angle_beta   90.00
_cell.angle_gamma   90.00
#
_symmetry.space_group_name_H-M   'P 1'
#
loop_
_entity.id
_entity.type
_entity.pdbx_description
1 polymer ?
#
loop_
_entity_poly.entity_id
_entity_poly.type
_entity_poly.pdbx_seq_one_letter_code
_entity_poly.pdbx_strand_id
1 'polypeptide(L)'
;MVFGVPGKLKFILVSALLIALGVPLTGDRTIAAEHSPATPQAAAAAKNTAEESVVKENEGASSDPSIPEVKLTSRILFQLIASEIALQRGQPGAAYQTYLTLAEETGDPRIAERAAQIALASNAPKEFRKAVSEWIKLSPDNPKAQEAFIASGIVSNQLDKVAGTAAAFLAKSKDKGAEIIKLQTQLALMKDKAKALSFFRTVTGKYSKFYQTQLGLARLEALNGNVAAAEKYAKNAFKIVENEDTVLTYGSTLLRTNPKEAEQILARYLKKNPKAVRIRDAYSQLLFQTKNFAALDSLEKEYRNDDRYLIALAISYVQISDAKKAKAILESVVERLKNNPDDENLSRAYLLLSDIAADEKELPKALDY
;
A
#
# COMPACT_ATOMS: atom_id res chain seq x y z
N MET A 1 -14.28 41.20 15.37
CA MET A 1 -14.69 40.16 14.42
C MET A 1 -13.53 39.23 14.27
N VAL A 2 -13.65 38.04 14.84
CA VAL A 2 -12.59 37.02 14.87
C VAL A 2 -12.81 36.14 13.66
N PHE A 3 -11.94 36.17 12.67
CA PHE A 3 -11.95 35.23 11.55
C PHE A 3 -11.18 33.98 11.93
N GLY A 4 -11.92 32.86 11.96
CA GLY A 4 -11.37 31.54 12.27
C GLY A 4 -10.48 31.02 11.14
N VAL A 5 -9.38 30.42 11.53
CA VAL A 5 -8.43 29.72 10.66
C VAL A 5 -9.09 28.42 10.14
N PRO A 6 -9.13 28.16 8.83
CA PRO A 6 -9.76 26.95 8.29
C PRO A 6 -8.97 25.69 8.63
N GLY A 7 -9.68 24.64 9.00
CA GLY A 7 -9.20 23.35 9.48
C GLY A 7 -8.38 22.46 8.52
N LYS A 8 -7.71 22.98 7.52
CA LYS A 8 -6.87 22.22 6.57
C LYS A 8 -5.46 21.87 7.06
N LEU A 9 -4.99 22.52 8.12
CA LEU A 9 -3.61 22.31 8.61
C LEU A 9 -3.40 21.04 9.43
N LYS A 10 -4.47 20.41 9.94
CA LYS A 10 -4.34 19.18 10.76
C LYS A 10 -4.12 17.89 9.96
N PHE A 11 -4.49 17.87 8.68
CA PHE A 11 -4.34 16.68 7.84
C PHE A 11 -2.90 16.47 7.33
N ILE A 12 -2.12 17.52 7.18
CA ILE A 12 -0.76 17.47 6.61
C ILE A 12 0.26 16.90 7.62
N LEU A 13 0.08 17.16 8.91
CA LEU A 13 0.98 16.65 9.95
C LEU A 13 0.89 15.12 10.16
N VAL A 14 -0.28 14.52 9.90
CA VAL A 14 -0.47 13.07 10.00
C VAL A 14 0.14 12.37 8.78
N SER A 15 0.07 12.97 7.59
CA SER A 15 0.65 12.41 6.36
C SER A 15 2.18 12.43 6.39
N ALA A 16 2.81 13.47 6.93
CA ALA A 16 4.26 13.55 7.05
C ALA A 16 4.84 12.49 7.99
N LEU A 17 4.12 12.16 9.06
CA LEU A 17 4.55 11.11 10.00
C LEU A 17 4.44 9.70 9.39
N LEU A 18 3.45 9.46 8.53
CA LEU A 18 3.25 8.17 7.84
C LEU A 18 4.30 7.93 6.74
N ILE A 19 4.73 8.98 6.04
CA ILE A 19 5.81 8.89 5.03
C ILE A 19 7.16 8.60 5.70
N ALA A 20 7.44 9.20 6.86
CA ALA A 20 8.65 8.93 7.63
C ALA A 20 8.72 7.48 8.15
N LEU A 21 7.58 6.80 8.30
CA LEU A 21 7.52 5.40 8.72
C LEU A 21 7.60 4.40 7.57
N GLY A 22 7.78 4.87 6.32
CA GLY A 22 7.93 4.00 5.15
C GLY A 22 6.64 3.24 4.78
N VAL A 23 5.47 3.76 5.15
CA VAL A 23 4.17 3.21 4.71
C VAL A 23 3.85 3.82 3.34
N PRO A 24 3.76 3.05 2.25
CA PRO A 24 3.40 3.60 0.95
C PRO A 24 1.94 4.06 0.97
N LEU A 25 1.71 5.34 0.71
CA LEU A 25 0.39 5.88 0.40
C LEU A 25 0.09 5.54 -1.08
N THR A 26 -0.34 4.31 -1.33
CA THR A 26 -0.92 3.97 -2.63
C THR A 26 -2.40 4.32 -2.61
N GLY A 27 -2.70 5.51 -3.07
CA GLY A 27 -4.05 6.01 -3.26
C GLY A 27 -4.19 6.76 -4.57
N ASP A 28 -3.73 6.16 -5.67
CA ASP A 28 -4.05 6.65 -7.01
C ASP A 28 -5.12 5.72 -7.62
N ARG A 29 -6.36 6.14 -7.50
CA ARG A 29 -7.47 5.58 -8.28
C ARG A 29 -7.83 6.60 -9.36
N THR A 30 -7.13 6.56 -10.46
CA THR A 30 -7.65 7.08 -11.74
C THR A 30 -8.42 5.96 -12.41
N ILE A 31 -9.73 5.97 -12.27
CA ILE A 31 -10.64 5.19 -13.11
C ILE A 31 -10.85 6.01 -14.37
N ALA A 32 -10.09 5.72 -15.42
CA ALA A 32 -10.42 6.15 -16.76
C ALA A 32 -11.45 5.16 -17.32
N ALA A 33 -12.71 5.59 -17.40
CA ALA A 33 -13.75 4.88 -18.11
C ALA A 33 -13.66 5.28 -19.59
N GLU A 34 -13.02 4.47 -20.40
CA GLU A 34 -13.19 4.54 -21.86
C GLU A 34 -14.41 3.69 -22.26
N HIS A 35 -15.51 4.37 -22.50
CA HIS A 35 -16.62 3.82 -23.26
C HIS A 35 -16.36 4.08 -24.75
N SER A 36 -16.08 3.01 -25.48
CA SER A 36 -16.17 3.01 -26.95
C SER A 36 -17.33 2.11 -27.36
N PRO A 37 -18.29 2.57 -28.16
CA PRO A 37 -19.43 1.75 -28.55
C PRO A 37 -19.03 0.79 -29.69
N ALA A 38 -19.16 -0.50 -29.43
CA ALA A 38 -19.03 -1.53 -30.44
C ALA A 38 -20.26 -1.49 -31.37
N THR A 39 -20.00 -1.26 -32.64
CA THR A 39 -20.95 -1.40 -33.76
C THR A 39 -21.40 -2.85 -33.96
N PRO A 40 -22.66 -3.11 -34.32
CA PRO A 40 -23.18 -4.45 -34.54
C PRO A 40 -22.98 -4.89 -36.00
N GLN A 41 -21.88 -5.57 -36.26
CA GLN A 41 -21.68 -6.24 -37.56
C GLN A 41 -20.75 -7.43 -37.43
N ALA A 42 -21.27 -8.55 -36.93
CA ALA A 42 -20.71 -9.91 -37.13
C ALA A 42 -21.69 -10.99 -36.63
N ALA A 43 -22.94 -10.91 -37.03
CA ALA A 43 -23.92 -11.98 -36.80
C ALA A 43 -24.47 -12.48 -38.14
N ALA A 44 -23.61 -13.03 -38.99
CA ALA A 44 -24.04 -13.76 -40.18
C ALA A 44 -22.86 -14.51 -40.81
N ALA A 45 -22.37 -15.59 -40.18
CA ALA A 45 -21.68 -16.69 -40.86
C ALA A 45 -21.29 -17.79 -39.88
N ALA A 46 -22.22 -18.60 -39.43
CA ALA A 46 -21.96 -19.95 -38.92
C ALA A 46 -23.29 -20.73 -38.85
N LYS A 47 -23.87 -21.00 -40.01
CA LYS A 47 -24.79 -22.13 -40.18
C LYS A 47 -24.06 -23.21 -40.96
N ASN A 48 -24.21 -24.41 -40.49
CA ASN A 48 -23.82 -25.72 -41.08
C ASN A 48 -22.37 -26.13 -40.89
N THR A 49 -22.15 -26.92 -39.82
CA THR A 49 -21.68 -28.33 -39.97
C THR A 49 -21.84 -28.97 -38.60
N ALA A 50 -22.98 -29.64 -38.41
CA ALA A 50 -23.15 -30.65 -37.39
C ALA A 50 -22.63 -31.95 -37.97
N GLU A 51 -21.43 -32.35 -37.62
CA GLU A 51 -20.94 -33.69 -37.76
C GLU A 51 -20.35 -34.15 -36.44
N GLU A 52 -20.82 -35.30 -36.00
CA GLU A 52 -20.40 -36.06 -34.85
C GLU A 52 -18.87 -36.11 -34.71
N SER A 53 -18.33 -35.44 -33.70
CA SER A 53 -17.03 -35.82 -33.17
C SER A 53 -17.20 -36.33 -31.75
N VAL A 54 -17.10 -37.64 -31.61
CA VAL A 54 -16.91 -38.40 -30.39
C VAL A 54 -15.98 -37.63 -29.47
N VAL A 55 -16.51 -37.20 -28.32
CA VAL A 55 -15.73 -36.63 -27.22
C VAL A 55 -14.81 -37.74 -26.71
N LYS A 56 -13.56 -37.71 -27.17
CA LYS A 56 -12.48 -38.41 -26.46
C LYS A 56 -12.35 -37.76 -25.09
N GLU A 57 -12.67 -38.51 -24.05
CA GLU A 57 -12.33 -38.15 -22.68
C GLU A 57 -10.85 -37.74 -22.60
N ASN A 58 -10.64 -36.52 -22.27
CA ASN A 58 -9.29 -35.95 -22.08
C ASN A 58 -8.83 -36.44 -20.68
N GLU A 59 -8.33 -37.67 -20.59
CA GLU A 59 -7.58 -38.18 -19.45
C GLU A 59 -6.23 -37.43 -19.36
N GLY A 60 -6.23 -36.25 -18.73
CA GLY A 60 -5.04 -35.41 -18.63
C GLY A 60 -5.17 -34.25 -17.68
N ALA A 61 -6.23 -34.15 -16.90
CA ALA A 61 -6.29 -33.23 -15.79
C ALA A 61 -5.45 -33.82 -14.64
N SER A 62 -4.28 -33.23 -14.36
CA SER A 62 -3.55 -33.52 -13.12
C SER A 62 -4.49 -33.24 -11.94
N SER A 63 -5.07 -34.29 -11.38
CA SER A 63 -5.91 -34.19 -10.20
C SER A 63 -5.04 -33.81 -9.03
N ASP A 64 -5.13 -32.55 -8.62
CA ASP A 64 -4.62 -32.14 -7.32
C ASP A 64 -5.35 -32.96 -6.26
N PRO A 65 -4.68 -33.85 -5.52
CA PRO A 65 -5.32 -34.75 -4.55
C PRO A 65 -6.06 -34.00 -3.43
N SER A 66 -5.89 -32.71 -3.32
CA SER A 66 -6.59 -31.83 -2.36
C SER A 66 -7.98 -31.39 -2.86
N ILE A 67 -8.32 -31.66 -4.13
CA ILE A 67 -9.60 -31.28 -4.72
C ILE A 67 -10.52 -32.51 -4.78
N PRO A 68 -11.68 -32.48 -4.10
CA PRO A 68 -12.61 -33.61 -4.14
C PRO A 68 -13.18 -33.79 -5.55
N GLU A 69 -13.33 -35.05 -5.97
CA GLU A 69 -14.11 -35.41 -7.16
C GLU A 69 -15.61 -35.19 -6.89
N VAL A 70 -16.11 -34.04 -7.29
CA VAL A 70 -17.54 -33.71 -7.15
C VAL A 70 -18.24 -34.00 -8.46
N LYS A 71 -19.25 -34.94 -8.45
CA LYS A 71 -20.10 -35.12 -9.62
C LYS A 71 -20.88 -33.88 -9.93
N LEU A 72 -20.63 -33.28 -11.10
CA LEU A 72 -21.37 -32.14 -11.59
C LEU A 72 -22.79 -32.54 -11.94
N THR A 73 -23.73 -32.42 -11.00
CA THR A 73 -25.14 -32.64 -11.24
C THR A 73 -25.79 -31.48 -11.93
N SER A 74 -26.92 -31.68 -12.63
CA SER A 74 -27.69 -30.57 -13.24
C SER A 74 -28.09 -29.52 -12.22
N ARG A 75 -28.34 -29.90 -10.95
CA ARG A 75 -28.64 -28.97 -9.85
C ARG A 75 -27.45 -28.08 -9.55
N ILE A 76 -26.27 -28.65 -9.35
CA ILE A 76 -25.05 -27.88 -9.04
C ILE A 76 -24.71 -26.94 -10.19
N LEU A 77 -24.77 -27.45 -11.45
CA LEU A 77 -24.50 -26.62 -12.62
C LEU A 77 -25.48 -25.44 -12.71
N PHE A 78 -26.78 -25.73 -12.54
CA PHE A 78 -27.80 -24.69 -12.54
C PHE A 78 -27.54 -23.61 -11.45
N GLN A 79 -27.22 -24.04 -10.23
CA GLN A 79 -26.94 -23.12 -9.11
C GLN A 79 -25.70 -22.23 -9.36
N LEU A 80 -24.63 -22.79 -9.94
CA LEU A 80 -23.43 -22.04 -10.30
C LEU A 80 -23.75 -20.99 -11.38
N ILE A 81 -24.44 -21.38 -12.47
CA ILE A 81 -24.82 -20.46 -13.55
C ILE A 81 -25.76 -19.36 -13.01
N ALA A 82 -26.78 -19.73 -12.23
CA ALA A 82 -27.71 -18.79 -11.65
C ALA A 82 -27.00 -17.78 -10.74
N SER A 83 -25.98 -18.22 -9.98
CA SER A 83 -25.20 -17.34 -9.12
C SER A 83 -24.35 -16.35 -9.92
N GLU A 84 -23.71 -16.78 -11.01
CA GLU A 84 -22.96 -15.84 -11.88
C GLU A 84 -23.89 -14.84 -12.57
N ILE A 85 -25.09 -15.26 -12.99
CA ILE A 85 -26.11 -14.34 -13.52
C ILE A 85 -26.58 -13.35 -12.43
N ALA A 86 -26.75 -13.80 -11.19
CA ALA A 86 -27.10 -12.93 -10.07
C ALA A 86 -26.02 -11.86 -9.81
N LEU A 87 -24.73 -12.24 -9.91
CA LEU A 87 -23.61 -11.29 -9.82
C LEU A 87 -23.67 -10.24 -10.92
N GLN A 88 -23.89 -10.64 -12.18
CA GLN A 88 -24.02 -9.70 -13.31
C GLN A 88 -25.21 -8.75 -13.14
N ARG A 89 -26.27 -9.18 -12.45
CA ARG A 89 -27.46 -8.37 -12.12
C ARG A 89 -27.30 -7.52 -10.86
N GLY A 90 -26.10 -7.46 -10.27
CA GLY A 90 -25.85 -6.68 -9.06
C GLY A 90 -26.46 -7.28 -7.79
N GLN A 91 -26.65 -8.60 -7.74
CA GLN A 91 -27.20 -9.34 -6.59
C GLN A 91 -26.11 -10.22 -5.91
N PRO A 92 -25.01 -9.65 -5.41
CA PRO A 92 -23.90 -10.44 -4.87
C PRO A 92 -24.27 -11.23 -3.61
N GLY A 93 -25.23 -10.76 -2.82
CA GLY A 93 -25.69 -11.47 -1.62
C GLY A 93 -26.31 -12.83 -1.93
N ALA A 94 -27.16 -12.92 -2.97
CA ALA A 94 -27.76 -14.18 -3.41
C ALA A 94 -26.69 -15.15 -3.94
N ALA A 95 -25.78 -14.65 -4.78
CA ALA A 95 -24.68 -15.45 -5.30
C ALA A 95 -23.77 -15.98 -4.17
N TYR A 96 -23.40 -15.13 -3.24
CA TYR A 96 -22.60 -15.50 -2.08
C TYR A 96 -23.23 -16.65 -1.28
N GLN A 97 -24.51 -16.55 -0.94
CA GLN A 97 -25.21 -17.58 -0.18
C GLN A 97 -25.20 -18.93 -0.92
N THR A 98 -25.48 -18.91 -2.22
CA THR A 98 -25.47 -20.12 -3.04
C THR A 98 -24.08 -20.76 -3.10
N TYR A 99 -23.04 -19.95 -3.35
CA TYR A 99 -21.66 -20.44 -3.38
C TYR A 99 -21.24 -21.02 -2.04
N LEU A 100 -21.58 -20.35 -0.92
CA LEU A 100 -21.22 -20.83 0.41
C LEU A 100 -21.92 -22.16 0.73
N THR A 101 -23.22 -22.26 0.45
CA THR A 101 -23.98 -23.52 0.66
C THR A 101 -23.43 -24.64 -0.20
N LEU A 102 -23.11 -24.37 -1.46
CA LEU A 102 -22.50 -25.37 -2.35
C LEU A 102 -21.12 -25.80 -1.83
N ALA A 103 -20.30 -24.90 -1.29
CA ALA A 103 -19.01 -25.25 -0.71
C ALA A 103 -19.17 -26.18 0.51
N GLU A 104 -20.16 -25.90 1.38
CA GLU A 104 -20.49 -26.73 2.54
C GLU A 104 -21.01 -28.12 2.12
N GLU A 105 -21.83 -28.20 1.05
CA GLU A 105 -22.40 -29.44 0.54
C GLU A 105 -21.40 -30.32 -0.22
N THR A 106 -20.54 -29.68 -1.02
CA THR A 106 -19.63 -30.41 -1.92
C THR A 106 -18.26 -30.68 -1.33
N GLY A 107 -17.86 -29.90 -0.32
CA GLY A 107 -16.50 -29.92 0.20
C GLY A 107 -15.45 -29.39 -0.76
N ASP A 108 -15.86 -28.71 -1.85
CA ASP A 108 -14.93 -28.19 -2.86
C ASP A 108 -14.35 -26.82 -2.44
N PRO A 109 -13.04 -26.72 -2.16
CA PRO A 109 -12.41 -25.48 -1.73
C PRO A 109 -12.47 -24.35 -2.78
N ARG A 110 -12.60 -24.68 -4.06
CA ARG A 110 -12.71 -23.68 -5.14
C ARG A 110 -14.02 -22.91 -5.05
N ILE A 111 -15.09 -23.58 -4.62
CA ILE A 111 -16.41 -22.97 -4.40
C ILE A 111 -16.36 -22.03 -3.19
N ALA A 112 -15.69 -22.44 -2.10
CA ALA A 112 -15.47 -21.59 -0.94
C ALA A 112 -14.59 -20.36 -1.26
N GLU A 113 -13.54 -20.52 -2.07
CA GLU A 113 -12.72 -19.43 -2.60
C GLU A 113 -13.58 -18.42 -3.36
N ARG A 114 -14.49 -18.89 -4.25
CA ARG A 114 -15.38 -18.01 -5.01
C ARG A 114 -16.33 -17.24 -4.11
N ALA A 115 -16.91 -17.89 -3.09
CA ALA A 115 -17.73 -17.21 -2.08
C ALA A 115 -16.95 -16.10 -1.36
N ALA A 116 -15.68 -16.37 -0.99
CA ALA A 116 -14.82 -15.36 -0.37
C ALA A 116 -14.52 -14.18 -1.31
N GLN A 117 -14.24 -14.43 -2.59
CA GLN A 117 -14.03 -13.40 -3.60
C GLN A 117 -15.27 -12.49 -3.76
N ILE A 118 -16.46 -13.09 -3.83
CA ILE A 118 -17.73 -12.35 -3.94
C ILE A 118 -17.93 -11.45 -2.71
N ALA A 119 -17.74 -11.98 -1.51
CA ALA A 119 -17.89 -11.22 -0.28
C ALA A 119 -16.87 -10.07 -0.18
N LEU A 120 -15.63 -10.29 -0.61
CA LEU A 120 -14.58 -9.26 -0.64
C LEU A 120 -14.93 -8.14 -1.63
N ALA A 121 -15.32 -8.49 -2.86
CA ALA A 121 -15.71 -7.54 -3.90
C ALA A 121 -16.93 -6.69 -3.49
N SER A 122 -17.82 -7.27 -2.68
CA SER A 122 -19.04 -6.61 -2.17
C SER A 122 -18.81 -5.84 -0.87
N ASN A 123 -17.55 -5.73 -0.40
CA ASN A 123 -17.21 -5.10 0.88
C ASN A 123 -18.03 -5.65 2.07
N ALA A 124 -18.22 -6.97 2.11
CA ALA A 124 -19.02 -7.69 3.11
C ALA A 124 -18.10 -8.47 4.08
N PRO A 125 -17.52 -7.82 5.11
CA PRO A 125 -16.46 -8.41 5.92
C PRO A 125 -16.90 -9.58 6.81
N LYS A 126 -18.17 -9.67 7.18
CA LYS A 126 -18.71 -10.80 7.96
C LYS A 126 -18.83 -12.04 7.08
N GLU A 127 -19.37 -11.87 5.88
CA GLU A 127 -19.53 -12.87 4.85
C GLU A 127 -18.18 -13.38 4.36
N PHE A 128 -17.25 -12.47 4.09
CA PHE A 128 -15.86 -12.80 3.74
C PHE A 128 -15.23 -13.74 4.78
N ARG A 129 -15.32 -13.38 6.06
CA ARG A 129 -14.77 -14.20 7.14
C ARG A 129 -15.40 -15.59 7.19
N LYS A 130 -16.74 -15.70 7.01
CA LYS A 130 -17.43 -17.01 7.00
C LYS A 130 -16.95 -17.86 5.85
N ALA A 131 -16.88 -17.32 4.64
CA ALA A 131 -16.39 -18.04 3.46
C ALA A 131 -14.92 -18.47 3.60
N VAL A 132 -14.06 -17.57 4.10
CA VAL A 132 -12.64 -17.90 4.33
C VAL A 132 -12.47 -18.96 5.41
N SER A 133 -13.32 -18.97 6.45
CA SER A 133 -13.29 -20.00 7.47
C SER A 133 -13.69 -21.37 6.91
N GLU A 134 -14.60 -21.42 5.97
CA GLU A 134 -14.93 -22.67 5.26
C GLU A 134 -13.80 -23.05 4.30
N TRP A 135 -13.24 -22.09 3.54
CA TRP A 135 -12.15 -22.35 2.62
C TRP A 135 -10.93 -22.97 3.30
N ILE A 136 -10.47 -22.38 4.42
CA ILE A 136 -9.31 -22.90 5.16
C ILE A 136 -9.58 -24.27 5.80
N LYS A 137 -10.82 -24.55 6.18
CA LYS A 137 -11.23 -25.86 6.69
C LYS A 137 -11.15 -26.93 5.59
N LEU A 138 -11.60 -26.60 4.37
CA LEU A 138 -11.59 -27.49 3.22
C LEU A 138 -10.19 -27.67 2.60
N SER A 139 -9.33 -26.67 2.72
CA SER A 139 -7.99 -26.69 2.13
C SER A 139 -6.95 -26.03 3.06
N PRO A 140 -6.58 -26.68 4.18
CA PRO A 140 -5.74 -26.09 5.22
C PRO A 140 -4.30 -25.80 4.77
N ASP A 141 -3.81 -26.51 3.76
CA ASP A 141 -2.47 -26.33 3.21
C ASP A 141 -2.41 -25.37 2.00
N ASN A 142 -3.55 -24.89 1.53
CA ASN A 142 -3.61 -23.94 0.43
C ASN A 142 -3.07 -22.56 0.88
N PRO A 143 -1.98 -22.05 0.26
CA PRO A 143 -1.37 -20.78 0.69
C PRO A 143 -2.32 -19.59 0.59
N LYS A 144 -3.18 -19.53 -0.43
CA LYS A 144 -4.16 -18.45 -0.61
C LYS A 144 -5.24 -18.48 0.49
N ALA A 145 -5.71 -19.68 0.86
CA ALA A 145 -6.66 -19.85 1.95
C ALA A 145 -6.04 -19.42 3.30
N GLN A 146 -4.78 -19.78 3.53
CA GLN A 146 -4.05 -19.38 4.72
C GLN A 146 -3.86 -17.85 4.79
N GLU A 147 -3.45 -17.22 3.70
CA GLU A 147 -3.31 -15.75 3.62
C GLU A 147 -4.65 -15.04 3.86
N ALA A 148 -5.72 -15.48 3.21
CA ALA A 148 -7.04 -14.92 3.39
C ALA A 148 -7.54 -15.07 4.84
N PHE A 149 -7.28 -16.23 5.46
CA PHE A 149 -7.64 -16.50 6.85
C PHE A 149 -6.89 -15.59 7.82
N ILE A 150 -5.57 -15.43 7.65
CA ILE A 150 -4.75 -14.52 8.44
C ILE A 150 -5.26 -13.08 8.29
N ALA A 151 -5.46 -12.61 7.06
CA ALA A 151 -5.96 -11.27 6.78
C ALA A 151 -7.34 -11.03 7.41
N SER A 152 -8.27 -12.00 7.32
CA SER A 152 -9.59 -11.92 7.92
C SER A 152 -9.54 -11.80 9.44
N GLY A 153 -8.61 -12.50 10.08
CA GLY A 153 -8.37 -12.44 11.52
C GLY A 153 -7.83 -11.08 11.98
N ILE A 154 -6.90 -10.51 11.21
CA ILE A 154 -6.33 -9.17 11.48
C ILE A 154 -7.42 -8.10 11.37
N VAL A 155 -8.17 -8.07 10.27
CA VAL A 155 -9.25 -7.09 10.03
C VAL A 155 -10.35 -7.19 11.11
N SER A 156 -10.68 -8.41 11.54
CA SER A 156 -11.72 -8.64 12.55
C SER A 156 -11.22 -8.61 14.01
N ASN A 157 -9.95 -8.28 14.24
CA ASN A 157 -9.30 -8.28 15.56
C ASN A 157 -9.39 -9.63 16.29
N GLN A 158 -9.36 -10.74 15.53
CA GLN A 158 -9.40 -12.13 16.05
C GLN A 158 -8.03 -12.80 15.91
N LEU A 159 -6.99 -12.12 16.39
CA LEU A 159 -5.59 -12.51 16.20
C LEU A 159 -5.26 -13.89 16.78
N ASP A 160 -5.85 -14.21 17.93
CA ASP A 160 -5.61 -15.52 18.60
C ASP A 160 -6.02 -16.70 17.73
N LYS A 161 -7.07 -16.55 16.90
CA LYS A 161 -7.56 -17.61 16.03
C LYS A 161 -6.62 -17.88 14.85
N VAL A 162 -5.87 -16.89 14.42
CA VAL A 162 -5.02 -16.98 13.22
C VAL A 162 -3.53 -17.10 13.54
N ALA A 163 -3.13 -16.99 14.80
CA ALA A 163 -1.72 -16.99 15.21
C ALA A 163 -0.98 -18.28 14.78
N GLY A 164 -1.59 -19.44 14.99
CA GLY A 164 -1.03 -20.72 14.60
C GLY A 164 -0.84 -20.84 13.08
N THR A 165 -1.86 -20.44 12.31
CA THR A 165 -1.80 -20.45 10.85
C THR A 165 -0.74 -19.47 10.34
N ALA A 166 -0.65 -18.25 10.91
CA ALA A 166 0.34 -17.26 10.54
C ALA A 166 1.77 -17.74 10.80
N ALA A 167 2.02 -18.38 11.95
CA ALA A 167 3.32 -18.94 12.27
C ALA A 167 3.69 -20.12 11.36
N ALA A 168 2.74 -21.00 11.04
CA ALA A 168 2.95 -22.13 10.13
C ALA A 168 3.19 -21.66 8.69
N PHE A 169 2.40 -20.69 8.23
CA PHE A 169 2.55 -20.07 6.91
C PHE A 169 3.93 -19.43 6.74
N LEU A 170 4.35 -18.62 7.72
CA LEU A 170 5.68 -18.00 7.72
C LEU A 170 6.80 -19.05 7.73
N ALA A 171 6.63 -20.14 8.47
CA ALA A 171 7.63 -21.22 8.52
C ALA A 171 7.82 -21.93 7.17
N LYS A 172 6.72 -22.12 6.41
CA LYS A 172 6.72 -22.76 5.08
C LYS A 172 7.10 -21.79 3.95
N SER A 173 7.01 -20.48 4.16
CA SER A 173 7.32 -19.47 3.12
C SER A 173 8.77 -19.59 2.61
N LYS A 174 8.93 -19.43 1.27
CA LYS A 174 10.24 -19.37 0.61
C LYS A 174 10.96 -18.06 0.94
N ASP A 175 10.23 -16.94 0.96
CA ASP A 175 10.74 -15.63 1.34
C ASP A 175 10.09 -15.16 2.65
N LYS A 176 10.70 -15.58 3.75
CA LYS A 176 10.25 -15.20 5.08
C LYS A 176 10.37 -13.70 5.34
N GLY A 177 11.35 -13.04 4.72
CA GLY A 177 11.57 -11.60 4.88
C GLY A 177 10.41 -10.80 4.30
N ALA A 178 9.98 -11.11 3.08
CA ALA A 178 8.84 -10.46 2.43
C ALA A 178 7.54 -10.68 3.23
N GLU A 179 7.30 -11.90 3.71
CA GLU A 179 6.10 -12.20 4.50
C GLU A 179 6.08 -11.48 5.86
N ILE A 180 7.23 -11.33 6.50
CA ILE A 180 7.36 -10.54 7.74
C ILE A 180 6.98 -9.08 7.49
N ILE A 181 7.48 -8.48 6.40
CA ILE A 181 7.13 -7.10 6.03
C ILE A 181 5.64 -6.96 5.70
N LYS A 182 5.08 -7.90 4.92
CA LYS A 182 3.65 -7.94 4.60
C LYS A 182 2.79 -8.00 5.86
N LEU A 183 3.12 -8.90 6.78
CA LEU A 183 2.45 -9.03 8.07
C LEU A 183 2.53 -7.74 8.88
N GLN A 184 3.72 -7.13 8.99
CA GLN A 184 3.90 -5.86 9.68
C GLN A 184 3.04 -4.75 9.09
N THR A 185 2.97 -4.65 7.75
CA THR A 185 2.17 -3.64 7.06
C THR A 185 0.67 -3.79 7.37
N GLN A 186 0.16 -5.01 7.35
CA GLN A 186 -1.23 -5.29 7.71
C GLN A 186 -1.53 -4.93 9.18
N LEU A 187 -0.65 -5.32 10.10
CA LEU A 187 -0.79 -5.04 11.52
C LEU A 187 -0.70 -3.54 11.85
N ALA A 188 0.08 -2.78 11.09
CA ALA A 188 0.20 -1.34 11.25
C ALA A 188 -1.14 -0.59 11.04
N LEU A 189 -2.08 -1.16 10.29
CA LEU A 189 -3.40 -0.60 10.04
C LEU A 189 -4.40 -0.86 11.17
N MET A 190 -4.11 -1.78 12.08
CA MET A 190 -4.98 -2.09 13.21
C MET A 190 -5.12 -0.89 14.16
N LYS A 191 -6.31 -0.71 14.74
CA LYS A 191 -6.55 0.31 15.77
C LYS A 191 -5.80 0.01 17.07
N ASP A 192 -5.84 -1.24 17.51
CA ASP A 192 -5.16 -1.71 18.72
C ASP A 192 -3.70 -2.03 18.43
N LYS A 193 -2.83 -1.05 18.61
CA LYS A 193 -1.40 -1.15 18.35
C LYS A 193 -0.69 -2.13 19.29
N ALA A 194 -1.15 -2.24 20.53
CA ALA A 194 -0.58 -3.15 21.52
C ALA A 194 -0.84 -4.62 21.13
N LYS A 195 -2.06 -4.95 20.72
CA LYS A 195 -2.39 -6.29 20.22
C LYS A 195 -1.63 -6.61 18.92
N ALA A 196 -1.54 -5.67 17.98
CA ALA A 196 -0.78 -5.83 16.76
C ALA A 196 0.69 -6.17 17.04
N LEU A 197 1.32 -5.43 17.96
CA LEU A 197 2.70 -5.65 18.38
C LEU A 197 2.88 -7.02 19.06
N SER A 198 1.99 -7.39 19.98
CA SER A 198 2.02 -8.68 20.66
C SER A 198 1.92 -9.84 19.68
N PHE A 199 0.97 -9.77 18.75
CA PHE A 199 0.80 -10.77 17.69
C PHE A 199 2.04 -10.88 16.80
N PHE A 200 2.59 -9.74 16.36
CA PHE A 200 3.80 -9.74 15.55
C PHE A 200 4.96 -10.43 16.26
N ARG A 201 5.16 -10.15 17.55
CA ARG A 201 6.19 -10.81 18.37
C ARG A 201 5.97 -12.32 18.46
N THR A 202 4.73 -12.76 18.64
CA THR A 202 4.38 -14.18 18.73
C THR A 202 4.71 -14.90 17.42
N VAL A 203 4.31 -14.35 16.28
CA VAL A 203 4.49 -14.98 14.96
C VAL A 203 5.96 -14.95 14.51
N THR A 204 6.66 -13.84 14.75
CA THR A 204 8.03 -13.62 14.22
C THR A 204 9.15 -13.92 15.21
N GLY A 205 8.85 -14.33 16.43
CA GLY A 205 9.85 -14.49 17.51
C GLY A 205 11.02 -15.39 17.16
N LYS A 206 10.79 -16.48 16.40
CA LYS A 206 11.83 -17.38 15.92
C LYS A 206 12.76 -16.74 14.86
N TYR A 207 12.35 -15.64 14.28
CA TYR A 207 13.04 -14.93 13.18
C TYR A 207 13.68 -13.61 13.65
N SER A 208 14.02 -13.50 14.93
CA SER A 208 14.61 -12.29 15.54
C SER A 208 15.91 -11.82 14.90
N LYS A 209 16.66 -12.72 14.24
CA LYS A 209 17.88 -12.40 13.49
C LYS A 209 17.64 -11.78 12.11
N PHE A 210 16.41 -11.81 11.60
CA PHE A 210 16.05 -11.17 10.35
C PHE A 210 15.94 -9.65 10.56
N TYR A 211 16.56 -8.86 9.68
CA TYR A 211 16.43 -7.40 9.77
C TYR A 211 14.98 -6.95 9.59
N GLN A 212 14.19 -7.67 8.81
CA GLN A 212 12.76 -7.40 8.61
C GLN A 212 11.97 -7.55 9.92
N THR A 213 12.30 -8.52 10.76
CA THR A 213 11.68 -8.65 12.09
C THR A 213 12.04 -7.47 12.99
N GLN A 214 13.31 -7.08 13.02
CA GLN A 214 13.76 -5.92 13.80
C GLN A 214 13.11 -4.63 13.27
N LEU A 215 13.03 -4.47 11.94
CA LEU A 215 12.40 -3.34 11.29
C LEU A 215 10.90 -3.28 11.61
N GLY A 216 10.21 -4.42 11.53
CA GLY A 216 8.79 -4.53 11.86
C GLY A 216 8.50 -4.20 13.33
N LEU A 217 9.32 -4.70 14.25
CA LEU A 217 9.25 -4.35 15.66
C LEU A 217 9.46 -2.85 15.89
N ALA A 218 10.47 -2.25 15.24
CA ALA A 218 10.73 -0.81 15.35
C ALA A 218 9.51 0.01 14.95
N ARG A 219 8.90 -0.31 13.80
CA ARG A 219 7.74 0.40 13.27
C ARG A 219 6.49 0.23 14.14
N LEU A 220 6.22 -0.98 14.62
CA LEU A 220 5.07 -1.24 15.49
C LEU A 220 5.25 -0.64 16.89
N GLU A 221 6.46 -0.63 17.45
CA GLU A 221 6.76 0.05 18.71
C GLU A 221 6.59 1.57 18.59
N ALA A 222 7.03 2.17 17.48
CA ALA A 222 6.83 3.58 17.20
C ALA A 222 5.34 3.94 17.14
N LEU A 223 4.52 3.11 16.46
CA LEU A 223 3.07 3.26 16.38
C LEU A 223 2.37 3.07 17.75
N ASN A 224 2.98 2.28 18.63
CA ASN A 224 2.50 2.07 20.00
C ASN A 224 3.02 3.11 21.00
N GLY A 225 3.80 4.09 20.54
CA GLY A 225 4.35 5.18 21.35
C GLY A 225 5.63 4.84 22.13
N ASN A 226 6.20 3.67 21.96
CA ASN A 226 7.39 3.20 22.67
C ASN A 226 8.68 3.65 21.96
N VAL A 227 9.02 4.94 22.06
CA VAL A 227 10.14 5.55 21.31
C VAL A 227 11.48 4.84 21.58
N ALA A 228 11.81 4.55 22.83
CA ALA A 228 13.08 3.89 23.17
C ALA A 228 13.19 2.47 22.61
N ALA A 229 12.10 1.70 22.64
CA ALA A 229 12.07 0.37 22.04
C ALA A 229 12.14 0.44 20.52
N ALA A 230 11.42 1.40 19.90
CA ALA A 230 11.49 1.62 18.45
C ALA A 230 12.91 1.93 18.00
N GLU A 231 13.61 2.85 18.67
CA GLU A 231 15.01 3.18 18.38
C GLU A 231 15.94 1.97 18.52
N LYS A 232 15.81 1.19 19.61
CA LYS A 232 16.60 -0.02 19.84
C LYS A 232 16.45 -1.02 18.68
N TYR A 233 15.18 -1.31 18.27
CA TYR A 233 14.92 -2.26 17.19
C TYR A 233 15.35 -1.71 15.83
N ALA A 234 15.16 -0.41 15.57
CA ALA A 234 15.61 0.24 14.34
C ALA A 234 17.14 0.18 14.20
N LYS A 235 17.86 0.47 15.29
CA LYS A 235 19.32 0.34 15.35
C LYS A 235 19.79 -1.08 15.09
N ASN A 236 19.09 -2.08 15.61
CA ASN A 236 19.40 -3.48 15.35
C ASN A 236 19.19 -3.85 13.88
N ALA A 237 18.05 -3.43 13.27
CA ALA A 237 17.80 -3.66 11.87
C ALA A 237 18.90 -3.03 10.98
N PHE A 238 19.26 -1.78 11.27
CA PHE A 238 20.32 -1.04 10.58
C PHE A 238 21.69 -1.72 10.68
N LYS A 239 22.03 -2.28 11.86
CA LYS A 239 23.29 -3.01 12.04
C LYS A 239 23.33 -4.33 11.25
N ILE A 240 22.18 -4.99 11.04
CA ILE A 240 22.12 -6.23 10.26
C ILE A 240 22.27 -5.93 8.77
N VAL A 241 21.56 -4.93 8.27
CA VAL A 241 21.58 -4.51 6.86
C VAL A 241 21.42 -3.00 6.78
N GLU A 242 22.36 -2.31 6.13
CA GLU A 242 22.23 -0.90 5.78
C GLU A 242 21.57 -0.78 4.39
N ASN A 243 20.26 -0.63 4.36
CA ASN A 243 19.47 -0.36 3.16
C ASN A 243 18.56 0.83 3.38
N GLU A 244 17.85 1.24 2.33
CA GLU A 244 16.95 2.43 2.39
C GLU A 244 15.93 2.35 3.52
N ASP A 245 15.26 1.21 3.70
CA ASP A 245 14.23 1.02 4.73
C ASP A 245 14.78 1.08 6.15
N THR A 246 15.94 0.48 6.40
CA THR A 246 16.57 0.49 7.73
C THR A 246 17.15 1.85 8.07
N VAL A 247 17.73 2.54 7.08
CA VAL A 247 18.25 3.92 7.22
C VAL A 247 17.10 4.88 7.53
N LEU A 248 16.01 4.83 6.78
CA LEU A 248 14.82 5.67 7.01
C LEU A 248 14.22 5.40 8.38
N THR A 249 14.03 4.13 8.74
CA THR A 249 13.42 3.80 10.03
C THR A 249 14.31 4.21 11.19
N TYR A 250 15.62 3.95 11.14
CA TYR A 250 16.53 4.36 12.21
C TYR A 250 16.66 5.88 12.27
N GLY A 251 16.87 6.54 11.12
CA GLY A 251 16.90 8.01 11.06
C GLY A 251 15.64 8.65 11.66
N SER A 252 14.44 8.14 11.33
CA SER A 252 13.19 8.66 11.87
C SER A 252 13.05 8.48 13.38
N THR A 253 13.55 7.39 13.96
CA THR A 253 13.52 7.20 15.43
C THR A 253 14.47 8.15 16.17
N LEU A 254 15.56 8.57 15.51
CA LEU A 254 16.54 9.50 16.07
C LEU A 254 16.12 10.97 16.04
N LEU A 255 15.07 11.34 15.30
CA LEU A 255 14.66 12.75 15.15
C LEU A 255 14.47 13.50 16.47
N ARG A 256 14.00 12.80 17.51
CA ARG A 256 13.74 13.38 18.85
C ARG A 256 14.89 13.19 19.81
N THR A 257 15.66 12.13 19.66
CA THR A 257 16.70 11.72 20.63
C THR A 257 18.07 12.20 20.23
N ASN A 258 18.41 12.09 18.95
CA ASN A 258 19.73 12.48 18.41
C ASN A 258 19.65 12.92 16.95
N PRO A 259 19.08 14.12 16.66
CA PRO A 259 18.91 14.60 15.28
C PRO A 259 20.24 14.75 14.52
N LYS A 260 21.36 14.98 15.21
CA LYS A 260 22.68 15.03 14.56
C LYS A 260 23.13 13.67 14.01
N GLU A 261 22.89 12.60 14.75
CA GLU A 261 23.18 11.24 14.27
C GLU A 261 22.24 10.87 13.09
N ALA A 262 20.96 11.26 13.16
CA ALA A 262 20.02 11.07 12.04
C ALA A 262 20.54 11.76 10.78
N GLU A 263 20.97 13.02 10.88
CA GLU A 263 21.53 13.79 9.78
C GLU A 263 22.75 13.11 9.17
N GLN A 264 23.70 12.66 9.99
CA GLN A 264 24.91 11.98 9.53
C GLN A 264 24.60 10.68 8.79
N ILE A 265 23.63 9.88 9.28
CA ILE A 265 23.24 8.60 8.68
C ILE A 265 22.59 8.85 7.31
N LEU A 266 21.62 9.78 7.24
CA LEU A 266 20.92 10.08 6.00
C LEU A 266 21.85 10.68 4.95
N ALA A 267 22.67 11.67 5.33
CA ALA A 267 23.67 12.28 4.45
C ALA A 267 24.66 11.27 3.90
N ARG A 268 25.20 10.40 4.78
CA ARG A 268 26.17 9.36 4.39
C ARG A 268 25.55 8.37 3.40
N TYR A 269 24.31 7.93 3.64
CA TYR A 269 23.62 7.00 2.76
C TYR A 269 23.31 7.64 1.41
N LEU A 270 22.80 8.88 1.40
CA LEU A 270 22.49 9.63 0.20
C LEU A 270 23.73 9.87 -0.68
N LYS A 271 24.87 10.20 -0.07
CA LYS A 271 26.15 10.35 -0.77
C LYS A 271 26.57 9.08 -1.51
N LYS A 272 26.32 7.89 -0.92
CA LYS A 272 26.59 6.60 -1.55
C LYS A 272 25.54 6.21 -2.60
N ASN A 273 24.31 6.69 -2.42
CA ASN A 273 23.14 6.34 -3.21
C ASN A 273 22.39 7.61 -3.67
N PRO A 274 22.93 8.41 -4.60
CA PRO A 274 22.35 9.71 -4.97
C PRO A 274 20.93 9.64 -5.56
N LYS A 275 20.52 8.45 -6.03
CA LYS A 275 19.19 8.18 -6.59
C LYS A 275 18.16 7.75 -5.54
N ALA A 276 18.53 7.67 -4.26
CA ALA A 276 17.62 7.28 -3.18
C ALA A 276 16.67 8.42 -2.81
N VAL A 277 15.62 8.60 -3.60
CA VAL A 277 14.65 9.72 -3.48
C VAL A 277 14.05 9.79 -2.08
N ARG A 278 13.64 8.66 -1.50
CA ARG A 278 13.04 8.63 -0.15
C ARG A 278 14.01 9.11 0.94
N ILE A 279 15.29 8.78 0.81
CA ILE A 279 16.34 9.24 1.74
C ILE A 279 16.56 10.75 1.58
N ARG A 280 16.65 11.24 0.33
CA ARG A 280 16.80 12.66 0.05
C ARG A 280 15.65 13.47 0.66
N ASP A 281 14.43 13.03 0.45
CA ASP A 281 13.24 13.72 0.95
C ASP A 281 13.21 13.72 2.50
N ALA A 282 13.52 12.57 3.12
CA ALA A 282 13.63 12.48 4.58
C ALA A 282 14.77 13.34 5.14
N TYR A 283 15.89 13.41 4.43
CA TYR A 283 17.02 14.26 4.81
C TYR A 283 16.65 15.74 4.71
N SER A 284 15.99 16.16 3.62
CA SER A 284 15.50 17.53 3.48
C SER A 284 14.54 17.92 4.60
N GLN A 285 13.59 17.05 4.95
CA GLN A 285 12.66 17.28 6.07
C GLN A 285 13.39 17.44 7.40
N LEU A 286 14.39 16.60 7.67
CA LEU A 286 15.22 16.71 8.87
C LEU A 286 15.94 18.05 8.92
N LEU A 287 16.53 18.48 7.79
CA LEU A 287 17.26 19.75 7.70
C LEU A 287 16.33 20.97 7.93
N PHE A 288 15.08 20.92 7.44
CA PHE A 288 14.07 21.92 7.77
C PHE A 288 13.76 21.94 9.27
N GLN A 289 13.55 20.79 9.90
CA GLN A 289 13.23 20.68 11.33
C GLN A 289 14.39 21.18 12.21
N THR A 290 15.61 20.90 11.82
CA THR A 290 16.83 21.35 12.53
C THR A 290 17.30 22.75 12.11
N LYS A 291 16.60 23.39 11.16
CA LYS A 291 16.94 24.69 10.58
C LYS A 291 18.36 24.74 9.98
N ASN A 292 18.85 23.61 9.47
CA ASN A 292 20.14 23.54 8.79
C ASN A 292 20.00 23.95 7.31
N PHE A 293 19.74 25.26 7.08
CA PHE A 293 19.52 25.80 5.74
C PHE A 293 20.75 25.72 4.84
N ALA A 294 21.96 25.77 5.42
CA ALA A 294 23.20 25.63 4.64
C ALA A 294 23.32 24.24 3.96
N ALA A 295 22.92 23.19 4.65
CA ALA A 295 22.86 21.85 4.08
C ALA A 295 21.73 21.71 3.05
N LEU A 296 20.57 22.39 3.26
CA LEU A 296 19.48 22.45 2.27
C LEU A 296 19.92 23.13 0.98
N ASP A 297 20.63 24.27 1.06
CA ASP A 297 21.18 24.97 -0.10
C ASP A 297 22.18 24.09 -0.88
N SER A 298 22.92 23.23 -0.17
CA SER A 298 23.83 22.27 -0.80
C SER A 298 23.07 21.19 -1.56
N LEU A 299 21.99 20.66 -0.97
CA LEU A 299 21.11 19.68 -1.63
C LEU A 299 20.40 20.30 -2.83
N GLU A 300 19.89 21.53 -2.74
CA GLU A 300 19.27 22.24 -3.85
C GLU A 300 20.22 22.33 -5.05
N LYS A 301 21.48 22.69 -4.80
CA LYS A 301 22.51 22.74 -5.85
C LYS A 301 22.82 21.38 -6.45
N GLU A 302 22.90 20.34 -5.62
CA GLU A 302 23.16 18.96 -6.06
C GLU A 302 22.03 18.42 -6.92
N TYR A 303 20.78 18.67 -6.53
CA TYR A 303 19.58 18.18 -7.24
C TYR A 303 18.88 19.26 -8.08
N ARG A 304 19.61 20.25 -8.53
CA ARG A 304 19.07 21.41 -9.31
C ARG A 304 18.33 21.02 -10.61
N ASN A 305 18.55 19.82 -11.12
CA ASN A 305 17.91 19.31 -12.34
C ASN A 305 16.73 18.36 -12.04
N ASP A 306 16.36 18.17 -10.79
CA ASP A 306 15.20 17.38 -10.38
C ASP A 306 14.04 18.34 -10.03
N ASP A 307 13.20 18.63 -11.03
CA ASP A 307 12.09 19.58 -10.90
C ASP A 307 11.08 19.16 -9.85
N ARG A 308 10.81 17.86 -9.68
CA ARG A 308 9.91 17.36 -8.64
C ARG A 308 10.46 17.64 -7.24
N TYR A 309 11.75 17.43 -7.06
CA TYR A 309 12.42 17.74 -5.79
C TYR A 309 12.38 19.24 -5.49
N LEU A 310 12.70 20.08 -6.48
CA LEU A 310 12.71 21.54 -6.31
C LEU A 310 11.32 22.08 -5.98
N ILE A 311 10.27 21.58 -6.62
CA ILE A 311 8.89 21.96 -6.30
C ILE A 311 8.54 21.54 -4.85
N ALA A 312 8.88 20.33 -4.43
CA ALA A 312 8.66 19.88 -3.05
C ALA A 312 9.45 20.72 -2.03
N LEU A 313 10.67 21.10 -2.38
CA LEU A 313 11.51 22.00 -1.58
C LEU A 313 10.88 23.41 -1.46
N ALA A 314 10.38 23.97 -2.55
CA ALA A 314 9.69 25.25 -2.56
C ALA A 314 8.42 25.21 -1.68
N ILE A 315 7.62 24.17 -1.76
CA ILE A 315 6.44 23.97 -0.89
C ILE A 315 6.87 23.99 0.60
N SER A 316 7.99 23.36 0.93
CA SER A 316 8.51 23.35 2.30
C SER A 316 8.95 24.74 2.76
N TYR A 317 9.52 25.57 1.88
CA TYR A 317 9.85 26.98 2.18
C TYR A 317 8.58 27.82 2.37
N VAL A 318 7.51 27.60 1.57
CA VAL A 318 6.20 28.26 1.79
C VAL A 318 5.65 27.93 3.19
N GLN A 319 5.75 26.67 3.63
CA GLN A 319 5.25 26.25 4.94
C GLN A 319 5.95 26.96 6.12
N ILE A 320 7.21 27.33 5.96
CA ILE A 320 7.95 28.12 6.97
C ILE A 320 7.89 29.62 6.72
N SER A 321 7.01 30.08 5.81
CA SER A 321 6.79 31.49 5.45
C SER A 321 8.01 32.15 4.78
N ASP A 322 8.90 31.40 4.14
CA ASP A 322 9.98 31.92 3.30
C ASP A 322 9.56 31.94 1.83
N ALA A 323 8.58 32.80 1.53
CA ALA A 323 8.05 32.97 0.17
C ALA A 323 9.13 33.43 -0.82
N LYS A 324 10.11 34.23 -0.37
CA LYS A 324 11.21 34.69 -1.23
C LYS A 324 12.06 33.56 -1.77
N LYS A 325 12.43 32.59 -0.90
CA LYS A 325 13.24 31.44 -1.30
C LYS A 325 12.41 30.49 -2.16
N ALA A 326 11.13 30.27 -1.81
CA ALA A 326 10.21 29.45 -2.59
C ALA A 326 10.05 29.99 -4.02
N LYS A 327 9.81 31.31 -4.20
CA LYS A 327 9.72 31.96 -5.52
C LYS A 327 10.99 31.73 -6.34
N ALA A 328 12.18 32.00 -5.78
CA ALA A 328 13.44 31.83 -6.49
C ALA A 328 13.63 30.40 -7.02
N ILE A 329 13.26 29.41 -6.23
CA ILE A 329 13.32 27.98 -6.65
C ILE A 329 12.32 27.73 -7.79
N LEU A 330 11.06 28.15 -7.65
CA LEU A 330 10.00 27.92 -8.65
C LEU A 330 10.30 28.63 -9.97
N GLU A 331 10.78 29.88 -9.92
CA GLU A 331 11.20 30.64 -11.10
C GLU A 331 12.35 29.92 -11.84
N SER A 332 13.27 29.29 -11.12
CA SER A 332 14.32 28.46 -11.74
C SER A 332 13.77 27.22 -12.45
N VAL A 333 12.71 26.63 -11.94
CA VAL A 333 11.99 25.49 -12.57
C VAL A 333 11.27 25.97 -13.84
N VAL A 334 10.53 27.09 -13.75
CA VAL A 334 9.83 27.71 -14.88
C VAL A 334 10.81 28.04 -16.01
N GLU A 335 11.92 28.71 -15.71
CA GLU A 335 12.92 29.08 -16.73
C GLU A 335 13.49 27.86 -17.47
N ARG A 336 13.67 26.74 -16.76
CA ARG A 336 14.15 25.47 -17.35
C ARG A 336 13.12 24.80 -18.25
N LEU A 337 11.84 24.85 -17.85
CA LEU A 337 10.75 24.13 -18.50
C LEU A 337 9.94 24.97 -19.49
N LYS A 338 10.20 26.28 -19.61
CA LYS A 338 9.43 27.21 -20.46
C LYS A 338 9.25 26.77 -21.92
N ASN A 339 10.19 25.98 -22.45
CA ASN A 339 10.12 25.46 -23.81
C ASN A 339 9.40 24.10 -23.91
N ASN A 340 8.85 23.59 -22.79
CA ASN A 340 8.07 22.35 -22.74
C ASN A 340 6.73 22.63 -22.05
N PRO A 341 5.75 23.24 -22.73
CA PRO A 341 4.49 23.70 -22.12
C PRO A 341 3.60 22.57 -21.60
N ASP A 342 3.82 21.35 -22.07
CA ASP A 342 3.06 20.17 -21.65
C ASP A 342 3.64 19.48 -20.41
N ASP A 343 4.73 20.00 -19.83
CA ASP A 343 5.33 19.42 -18.62
C ASP A 343 4.47 19.71 -17.37
N GLU A 344 4.07 18.66 -16.68
CA GLU A 344 3.26 18.74 -15.45
C GLU A 344 3.94 19.61 -14.37
N ASN A 345 5.28 19.55 -14.29
CA ASN A 345 6.02 20.32 -13.28
C ASN A 345 6.01 21.83 -13.61
N LEU A 346 5.96 22.21 -14.89
CA LEU A 346 5.79 23.60 -15.29
C LEU A 346 4.46 24.16 -14.80
N SER A 347 3.37 23.46 -15.08
CA SER A 347 2.02 23.85 -14.61
C SER A 347 1.95 23.95 -13.08
N ARG A 348 2.57 23.00 -12.38
CA ARG A 348 2.64 23.01 -10.90
C ARG A 348 3.45 24.19 -10.36
N ALA A 349 4.56 24.54 -11.01
CA ALA A 349 5.38 25.68 -10.62
C ALA A 349 4.62 26.99 -10.80
N TYR A 350 3.91 27.18 -11.92
CA TYR A 350 3.07 28.35 -12.14
C TYR A 350 1.94 28.47 -11.12
N LEU A 351 1.23 27.39 -10.83
CA LEU A 351 0.17 27.39 -9.81
C LEU A 351 0.69 27.82 -8.46
N LEU A 352 1.85 27.31 -8.02
CA LEU A 352 2.45 27.69 -6.74
C LEU A 352 2.93 29.14 -6.72
N LEU A 353 3.48 29.65 -7.83
CA LEU A 353 3.87 31.06 -7.94
C LEU A 353 2.63 31.97 -7.88
N SER A 354 1.56 31.61 -8.57
CA SER A 354 0.27 32.30 -8.52
C SER A 354 -0.29 32.35 -7.09
N ASP A 355 -0.29 31.20 -6.38
CA ASP A 355 -0.76 31.11 -4.99
C ASP A 355 0.07 32.01 -4.06
N ILE A 356 1.40 32.00 -4.20
CA ILE A 356 2.29 32.85 -3.41
C ILE A 356 2.04 34.33 -3.70
N ALA A 357 1.88 34.72 -4.97
CA ALA A 357 1.60 36.11 -5.35
C ALA A 357 0.23 36.58 -4.82
N ALA A 358 -0.78 35.71 -4.83
CA ALA A 358 -2.10 35.99 -4.27
C ALA A 358 -2.04 36.22 -2.74
N ASP A 359 -1.28 35.40 -2.01
CA ASP A 359 -1.06 35.53 -0.56
C ASP A 359 -0.33 36.84 -0.21
N GLU A 360 0.58 37.31 -1.07
CA GLU A 360 1.27 38.58 -0.96
C GLU A 360 0.43 39.76 -1.45
N LYS A 361 -0.81 39.54 -1.90
CA LYS A 361 -1.74 40.54 -2.47
C LYS A 361 -1.26 41.17 -3.78
N GLU A 362 -0.37 40.50 -4.50
CA GLU A 362 0.11 40.89 -5.83
C GLU A 362 -0.81 40.30 -6.92
N LEU A 363 -2.10 40.66 -6.87
CA LEU A 363 -3.13 40.07 -7.75
C LEU A 363 -2.82 40.12 -9.27
N PRO A 364 -2.21 41.23 -9.80
CA PRO A 364 -1.82 41.23 -11.22
C PRO A 364 -0.82 40.13 -11.55
N LYS A 365 0.20 39.94 -10.73
CA LYS A 365 1.20 38.88 -10.94
C LYS A 365 0.61 37.47 -10.79
N ALA A 366 -0.34 37.33 -9.85
CA ALA A 366 -1.01 36.02 -9.68
C ALA A 366 -1.82 35.61 -10.91
N LEU A 367 -2.30 36.56 -11.71
CA LEU A 367 -3.01 36.32 -12.97
C LEU A 367 -2.05 36.12 -14.16
N ASP A 368 -0.84 36.66 -14.06
CA ASP A 368 0.18 36.54 -15.13
C ASP A 368 0.85 35.14 -15.12
N TYR A 369 0.85 34.47 -13.98
CA TYR A 369 1.32 33.08 -13.85
C TYR A 369 0.28 32.06 -14.33
#